data_ae1a69e2c1dca39f226114f06d9d2fc3
#
_entry.id   ae1a69e2c1dca39f226114f06d9d2fc3
#
_cell.length_a   1.000
_cell.length_b   1.000
_cell.length_c   1.000
_cell.angle_alpha   90.00
_cell.angle_beta   90.00
_cell.angle_gamma   90.00
#
_symmetry.space_group_name_H-M   'P 1'
#
loop_
_entity.id
_entity.type
_entity.pdbx_description
1 polymer ?
#
loop_
_entity_poly.entity_id
_entity_poly.type
_entity_poly.pdbx_seq_one_letter_code
_entity_poly.pdbx_strand_id
1 'polypeptide(L)'
;MTRIIDIHRHLWGYDWFPPSHLPKFSAEPIAKRTGRTVEQVLERIKQSPTMDATGKVAIDEMEHYGIDVSIIQVLDWGLAYGPDEDNQVPAEEFNRLAQEVCKQYPGKLYAMASYDPRRPKAVGLFEQAVKEWGAVGLKMYPPNGYQANDE
;
A
#
# COMPACT_ATOMS: atom_id res chain seq x y z
N MET A 1 14.85 17.37 21.35
CA MET A 1 15.20 16.91 20.00
C MET A 1 13.99 17.03 19.09
N THR A 2 14.17 17.51 17.86
CA THR A 2 13.08 17.58 16.88
C THR A 2 12.81 16.19 16.34
N ARG A 3 11.56 15.74 16.37
CA ARG A 3 11.15 14.46 15.76
C ARG A 3 11.05 14.59 14.25
N ILE A 4 11.55 13.59 13.52
CA ILE A 4 11.41 13.48 12.07
C ILE A 4 10.31 12.46 11.76
N ILE A 5 9.28 12.91 11.05
CA ILE A 5 8.14 12.07 10.67
C ILE A 5 8.06 11.99 9.15
N ASP A 6 8.19 10.79 8.61
CA ASP A 6 7.88 10.49 7.22
C ASP A 6 6.39 10.20 7.08
N ILE A 7 5.67 11.07 6.37
CA ILE A 7 4.21 10.98 6.22
C ILE A 7 3.77 10.21 5.00
N HIS A 8 4.69 9.67 4.19
CA HIS A 8 4.33 9.00 2.92
C HIS A 8 5.24 7.80 2.63
N ARG A 9 4.97 6.72 3.30
CA ARG A 9 5.64 5.44 3.06
C ARG A 9 4.63 4.37 2.66
N HIS A 10 5.09 3.39 1.90
CA HIS A 10 4.30 2.22 1.52
C HIS A 10 4.92 0.95 2.06
N LEU A 11 4.07 -0.02 2.39
CA LEU A 11 4.41 -1.43 2.49
C LEU A 11 3.80 -2.15 1.30
N TRP A 12 4.58 -2.97 0.62
CA TRP A 12 4.13 -3.68 -0.56
C TRP A 12 4.30 -5.19 -0.40
N GLY A 13 3.20 -5.94 -0.36
CA GLY A 13 3.21 -7.35 -0.67
C GLY A 13 3.09 -7.54 -2.17
N TYR A 14 3.84 -8.47 -2.77
CA TYR A 14 3.77 -8.71 -4.20
C TYR A 14 2.34 -9.06 -4.67
N ASP A 15 1.62 -9.85 -3.87
CA ASP A 15 0.26 -10.29 -4.17
C ASP A 15 -0.82 -9.26 -3.75
N TRP A 16 -0.41 -8.09 -3.26
CA TRP A 16 -1.34 -7.02 -2.85
C TRP A 16 -1.78 -6.12 -4.00
N PHE A 17 -1.19 -6.29 -5.17
CA PHE A 17 -1.51 -5.53 -6.37
C PHE A 17 -2.61 -6.21 -7.19
N PRO A 18 -3.41 -5.44 -7.96
CA PRO A 18 -4.22 -6.01 -9.02
C PRO A 18 -3.36 -6.83 -9.98
N PRO A 19 -3.85 -7.98 -10.50
CA PRO A 19 -3.05 -8.90 -11.32
C PRO A 19 -2.32 -8.25 -12.49
N SER A 20 -2.96 -7.29 -13.16
CA SER A 20 -2.36 -6.61 -14.31
C SER A 20 -1.44 -5.44 -13.95
N HIS A 21 -1.43 -4.98 -12.68
CA HIS A 21 -0.70 -3.77 -12.31
C HIS A 21 0.81 -3.90 -12.53
N LEU A 22 1.43 -4.85 -11.85
CA LEU A 22 2.88 -5.03 -11.93
C LEU A 22 3.34 -5.39 -13.36
N PRO A 23 2.66 -6.30 -14.11
CA PRO A 23 3.02 -6.55 -15.50
C PRO A 23 2.96 -5.30 -16.37
N LYS A 24 1.81 -4.63 -16.45
CA LYS A 24 1.57 -3.54 -17.40
C LYS A 24 2.28 -2.24 -17.03
N PHE A 25 2.22 -1.84 -15.75
CA PHE A 25 2.67 -0.50 -15.34
C PHE A 25 4.11 -0.47 -14.83
N SER A 26 4.66 -1.63 -14.44
CA SER A 26 6.03 -1.72 -13.93
C SER A 26 6.93 -2.55 -14.84
N ALA A 27 6.56 -3.80 -15.13
CA ALA A 27 7.48 -4.71 -15.80
C ALA A 27 7.62 -4.45 -17.30
N GLU A 28 6.54 -4.22 -18.05
CA GLU A 28 6.61 -3.96 -19.48
C GLU A 28 7.46 -2.72 -19.84
N PRO A 29 7.30 -1.55 -19.18
CA PRO A 29 8.16 -0.39 -19.47
C PRO A 29 9.64 -0.66 -19.16
N ILE A 30 9.92 -1.39 -18.08
CA ILE A 30 11.30 -1.74 -17.70
C ILE A 30 11.87 -2.75 -18.70
N ALA A 31 11.11 -3.79 -19.08
CA ALA A 31 11.50 -4.80 -20.05
C ALA A 31 11.88 -4.16 -21.39
N LYS A 32 11.00 -3.29 -21.90
CA LYS A 32 11.26 -2.52 -23.15
C LYS A 32 12.55 -1.70 -23.09
N ARG A 33 12.81 -1.04 -21.97
CA ARG A 33 14.01 -0.20 -21.80
C ARG A 33 15.29 -1.00 -21.60
N THR A 34 15.21 -2.19 -21.00
CA THR A 34 16.39 -2.97 -20.60
C THR A 34 16.68 -4.17 -21.48
N GLY A 35 15.81 -4.49 -22.46
CA GLY A 35 15.93 -5.69 -23.31
C GLY A 35 15.68 -7.00 -22.57
N ARG A 36 15.10 -6.96 -21.36
CA ARG A 36 14.69 -8.15 -20.59
C ARG A 36 13.29 -8.60 -20.99
N THR A 37 12.93 -9.83 -20.60
CA THR A 37 11.52 -10.25 -20.68
C THR A 37 10.72 -9.70 -19.49
N VAL A 38 9.39 -9.65 -19.64
CA VAL A 38 8.49 -9.21 -18.58
C VAL A 38 8.64 -10.10 -17.35
N GLU A 39 8.74 -11.41 -17.55
CA GLU A 39 8.91 -12.41 -16.48
C GLU A 39 10.20 -12.18 -15.69
N GLN A 40 11.31 -11.91 -16.38
CA GLN A 40 12.59 -11.60 -15.74
C GLN A 40 12.51 -10.32 -14.89
N VAL A 41 11.74 -9.33 -15.34
CA VAL A 41 11.55 -8.09 -14.58
C VAL A 41 10.64 -8.34 -13.37
N LEU A 42 9.54 -9.09 -13.55
CA LEU A 42 8.63 -9.43 -12.44
C LEU A 42 9.34 -10.19 -11.32
N GLU A 43 10.19 -11.15 -11.68
CA GLU A 43 10.97 -11.90 -10.69
C GLU A 43 11.92 -10.97 -9.91
N ARG A 44 12.52 -10.00 -10.55
CA ARG A 44 13.35 -8.98 -9.88
C ARG A 44 12.53 -8.04 -8.99
N ILE A 45 11.33 -7.65 -9.43
CA ILE A 45 10.42 -6.84 -8.62
C ILE A 45 10.05 -7.62 -7.35
N LYS A 46 9.71 -8.90 -7.48
CA LYS A 46 9.34 -9.77 -6.36
C LYS A 46 10.45 -9.87 -5.32
N GLN A 47 11.71 -9.89 -5.75
CA GLN A 47 12.89 -9.96 -4.89
C GLN A 47 13.39 -8.58 -4.42
N SER A 48 12.73 -7.50 -4.83
CA SER A 48 13.15 -6.15 -4.46
C SER A 48 12.89 -5.86 -2.98
N PRO A 49 13.80 -5.18 -2.29
CA PRO A 49 13.54 -4.68 -0.94
C PRO A 49 12.31 -3.77 -0.84
N THR A 50 11.84 -3.19 -1.95
CA THR A 50 10.61 -2.41 -1.97
C THR A 50 9.35 -3.25 -1.77
N MET A 51 9.43 -4.59 -1.97
CA MET A 51 8.36 -5.53 -1.65
C MET A 51 8.44 -5.97 -0.18
N ASP A 52 8.35 -4.98 0.71
CA ASP A 52 8.42 -5.19 2.17
C ASP A 52 7.01 -5.30 2.76
N ALA A 53 6.48 -6.52 2.79
CA ALA A 53 5.20 -6.80 3.46
C ALA A 53 5.34 -6.92 4.99
N THR A 54 6.56 -6.88 5.53
CA THR A 54 6.83 -7.11 6.95
C THR A 54 7.12 -5.83 7.74
N GLY A 55 7.43 -4.74 7.05
CA GLY A 55 7.89 -3.50 7.65
C GLY A 55 9.36 -3.49 8.09
N LYS A 56 10.08 -4.63 7.91
CA LYS A 56 11.46 -4.71 8.36
C LYS A 56 12.38 -3.76 7.61
N VAL A 57 12.27 -3.71 6.28
CA VAL A 57 13.07 -2.77 5.47
C VAL A 57 12.73 -1.33 5.83
N ALA A 58 11.45 -1.06 6.09
CA ALA A 58 11.00 0.26 6.55
C ALA A 58 11.73 0.67 7.82
N ILE A 59 11.81 -0.21 8.81
CA ILE A 59 12.49 0.05 10.08
C ILE A 59 14.00 0.22 9.89
N ASP A 60 14.65 -0.66 9.11
CA ASP A 60 16.10 -0.58 8.85
C ASP A 60 16.46 0.77 8.19
N GLU A 61 15.64 1.24 7.23
CA GLU A 61 15.85 2.55 6.60
C GLU A 61 15.56 3.72 7.55
N MET A 62 14.52 3.64 8.38
CA MET A 62 14.23 4.66 9.39
C MET A 62 15.40 4.82 10.37
N GLU A 63 15.99 3.72 10.82
CA GLU A 63 17.15 3.74 11.69
C GLU A 63 18.37 4.35 10.98
N HIS A 64 18.61 3.97 9.73
CA HIS A 64 19.73 4.47 8.93
C HIS A 64 19.64 5.99 8.68
N TYR A 65 18.44 6.51 8.41
CA TYR A 65 18.23 7.93 8.08
C TYR A 65 17.77 8.80 9.25
N GLY A 66 17.64 8.23 10.44
CA GLY A 66 17.23 8.97 11.64
C GLY A 66 15.76 9.41 11.62
N ILE A 67 14.88 8.64 10.95
CA ILE A 67 13.43 8.87 10.92
C ILE A 67 12.81 8.26 12.18
N ASP A 68 12.09 9.07 12.95
CA ASP A 68 11.50 8.62 14.21
C ASP A 68 10.20 7.85 14.02
N VAL A 69 9.37 8.26 13.05
CA VAL A 69 8.04 7.72 12.78
C VAL A 69 7.78 7.70 11.27
N SER A 70 7.16 6.64 10.75
CA SER A 70 6.64 6.60 9.39
C SER A 70 5.14 6.30 9.36
N ILE A 71 4.42 7.02 8.50
CA ILE A 71 2.99 6.80 8.23
C ILE A 71 2.85 6.00 6.95
N ILE A 72 2.36 4.78 7.10
CA ILE A 72 2.13 3.86 6.00
C ILE A 72 0.86 4.25 5.25
N GLN A 73 0.99 4.42 3.94
CA GLN A 73 -0.11 4.72 3.04
C GLN A 73 -0.57 3.42 2.38
N VAL A 74 -1.74 2.93 2.77
CA VAL A 74 -2.41 1.81 2.08
C VAL A 74 -3.06 2.34 0.80
N LEU A 75 -3.18 1.52 -0.24
CA LEU A 75 -3.84 1.88 -1.50
C LEU A 75 -4.87 0.81 -1.89
N ASP A 76 -6.11 1.22 -2.02
CA ASP A 76 -7.18 0.42 -2.58
C ASP A 76 -7.30 0.74 -4.08
N TRP A 77 -6.82 -0.16 -4.94
CA TRP A 77 -6.76 0.06 -6.39
C TRP A 77 -7.78 -0.75 -7.19
N GLY A 78 -8.36 -1.79 -6.58
CA GLY A 78 -9.07 -2.81 -7.31
C GLY A 78 -10.12 -2.30 -8.27
N LEU A 79 -11.01 -1.41 -7.81
CA LEU A 79 -12.10 -0.90 -8.66
C LEU A 79 -11.62 -0.07 -9.87
N ALA A 80 -10.43 0.50 -9.82
CA ALA A 80 -9.87 1.25 -10.95
C ALA A 80 -9.49 0.35 -12.13
N TYR A 81 -9.27 -0.93 -11.88
CA TYR A 81 -8.90 -1.93 -12.89
C TYR A 81 -10.09 -2.75 -13.39
N GLY A 82 -11.25 -2.58 -12.77
CA GLY A 82 -12.47 -3.33 -13.10
C GLY A 82 -12.70 -4.54 -12.20
N PRO A 83 -13.87 -5.17 -12.29
CA PRO A 83 -14.29 -6.23 -11.36
C PRO A 83 -13.44 -7.50 -11.45
N ASP A 84 -12.88 -7.81 -12.62
CA ASP A 84 -12.03 -8.99 -12.83
C ASP A 84 -10.56 -8.74 -12.46
N GLU A 85 -10.21 -7.51 -12.14
CA GLU A 85 -8.85 -7.05 -11.84
C GLU A 85 -8.72 -6.54 -10.39
N ASP A 86 -9.71 -6.80 -9.55
CA ASP A 86 -9.62 -6.40 -8.14
C ASP A 86 -8.42 -7.10 -7.46
N ASN A 87 -7.97 -6.51 -6.38
CA ASN A 87 -6.80 -7.01 -5.65
C ASN A 87 -6.97 -8.50 -5.33
N GLN A 88 -5.92 -9.28 -5.48
CA GLN A 88 -5.91 -10.69 -5.06
C GLN A 88 -6.17 -10.80 -3.54
N VAL A 89 -5.66 -9.84 -2.78
CA VAL A 89 -6.01 -9.67 -1.37
C VAL A 89 -7.14 -8.65 -1.28
N PRO A 90 -8.31 -8.99 -0.68
CA PRO A 90 -9.41 -8.06 -0.51
C PRO A 90 -8.98 -6.76 0.19
N ALA A 91 -9.58 -5.63 -0.17
CA ALA A 91 -9.22 -4.32 0.40
C ALA A 91 -9.30 -4.29 1.93
N GLU A 92 -10.28 -4.97 2.53
CA GLU A 92 -10.42 -5.10 3.99
C GLU A 92 -9.22 -5.83 4.59
N GLU A 93 -8.86 -6.98 4.03
CA GLU A 93 -7.73 -7.78 4.48
C GLU A 93 -6.40 -7.04 4.32
N PHE A 94 -6.19 -6.35 3.22
CA PHE A 94 -5.01 -5.55 2.99
C PHE A 94 -4.86 -4.42 4.02
N ASN A 95 -5.95 -3.71 4.31
CA ASN A 95 -5.96 -2.69 5.37
C ASN A 95 -5.64 -3.30 6.73
N ARG A 96 -6.22 -4.46 7.05
CA ARG A 96 -5.97 -5.18 8.30
C ARG A 96 -4.51 -5.61 8.42
N LEU A 97 -3.93 -6.20 7.38
CA LEU A 97 -2.53 -6.64 7.35
C LEU A 97 -1.57 -5.48 7.60
N ALA A 98 -1.79 -4.32 6.97
CA ALA A 98 -0.95 -3.14 7.20
C ALA A 98 -0.99 -2.67 8.66
N GLN A 99 -2.15 -2.70 9.31
CA GLN A 99 -2.27 -2.36 10.73
C GLN A 99 -1.57 -3.39 11.62
N GLU A 100 -1.65 -4.69 11.29
CA GLU A 100 -0.96 -5.74 12.04
C GLU A 100 0.56 -5.62 11.96
N VAL A 101 1.09 -5.25 10.79
CA VAL A 101 2.53 -4.94 10.67
C VAL A 101 2.89 -3.75 11.55
N CYS A 102 2.11 -2.67 11.53
CA CYS A 102 2.40 -1.51 12.36
C CYS A 102 2.38 -1.83 13.86
N LYS A 103 1.53 -2.74 14.31
CA LYS A 103 1.49 -3.20 15.72
C LYS A 103 2.75 -3.93 16.16
N GLN A 104 3.53 -4.48 15.23
CA GLN A 104 4.83 -5.12 15.55
C GLN A 104 5.92 -4.07 15.83
N TYR A 105 5.70 -2.83 15.41
CA TYR A 105 6.67 -1.73 15.56
C TYR A 105 6.01 -0.52 16.26
N PRO A 106 5.59 -0.68 17.52
CA PRO A 106 4.85 0.36 18.24
C PRO A 106 5.68 1.64 18.39
N GLY A 107 5.04 2.77 18.13
CA GLY A 107 5.68 4.09 18.17
C GLY A 107 6.56 4.43 16.96
N LYS A 108 6.76 3.48 16.03
CA LYS A 108 7.57 3.65 14.81
C LYS A 108 6.70 3.70 13.57
N LEU A 109 5.80 2.75 13.39
CA LEU A 109 4.91 2.66 12.24
C LEU A 109 3.46 2.89 12.64
N TYR A 110 2.75 3.66 11.84
CA TYR A 110 1.31 3.85 11.90
C TYR A 110 0.76 3.75 10.47
N ALA A 111 -0.44 3.22 10.28
CA ALA A 111 -1.01 3.13 8.94
C ALA A 111 -2.31 3.91 8.82
N MET A 112 -2.48 4.57 7.68
CA MET A 112 -3.78 5.02 7.21
C MET A 112 -4.53 3.86 6.60
N ALA A 113 -5.86 3.84 6.71
CA ALA A 113 -6.68 2.95 5.90
C ALA A 113 -6.97 3.58 4.53
N SER A 114 -7.24 2.74 3.53
CA SER A 114 -7.67 3.19 2.22
C SER A 114 -8.81 2.34 1.72
N TYR A 115 -9.90 2.99 1.38
CA TYR A 115 -11.04 2.36 0.72
C TYR A 115 -11.50 3.26 -0.40
N ASP A 116 -11.72 2.69 -1.57
CA ASP A 116 -12.39 3.39 -2.67
C ASP A 116 -13.83 3.72 -2.22
N PRO A 117 -14.25 4.98 -2.25
CA PRO A 117 -15.57 5.40 -1.75
C PRO A 117 -16.73 4.73 -2.50
N ARG A 118 -16.50 4.23 -3.70
CA ARG A 118 -17.50 3.50 -4.51
C ARG A 118 -17.71 2.06 -4.04
N ARG A 119 -16.87 1.55 -3.12
CA ARG A 119 -17.09 0.21 -2.54
C ARG A 119 -18.34 0.19 -1.68
N PRO A 120 -19.15 -0.86 -1.77
CA PRO A 120 -20.22 -1.08 -0.81
C PRO A 120 -19.66 -1.05 0.61
N LYS A 121 -20.31 -0.30 1.51
CA LYS A 121 -19.92 -0.18 2.93
C LYS A 121 -18.56 0.50 3.18
N ALA A 122 -17.99 1.25 2.24
CA ALA A 122 -16.68 1.90 2.40
C ALA A 122 -16.57 2.69 3.73
N VAL A 123 -17.60 3.44 4.09
CA VAL A 123 -17.65 4.20 5.36
C VAL A 123 -17.56 3.27 6.57
N GLY A 124 -18.35 2.19 6.59
CA GLY A 124 -18.33 1.22 7.70
C GLY A 124 -17.00 0.49 7.82
N LEU A 125 -16.39 0.14 6.69
CA LEU A 125 -15.04 -0.47 6.66
C LEU A 125 -13.98 0.49 7.19
N PHE A 126 -14.08 1.77 6.84
CA PHE A 126 -13.16 2.77 7.39
C PHE A 126 -13.37 2.98 8.89
N GLU A 127 -14.62 3.06 9.35
CA GLU A 127 -14.92 3.12 10.80
C GLU A 127 -14.34 1.93 11.55
N GLN A 128 -14.47 0.73 11.00
CA GLN A 128 -13.88 -0.48 11.56
C GLN A 128 -12.35 -0.38 11.63
N ALA A 129 -11.71 0.04 10.55
CA ALA A 129 -10.26 0.21 10.51
C ALA A 129 -9.75 1.16 11.60
N VAL A 130 -10.48 2.25 11.86
CA VAL A 130 -10.13 3.20 12.94
C VAL A 130 -10.40 2.61 14.32
N LYS A 131 -11.60 2.07 14.53
CA LYS A 131 -12.06 1.65 15.88
C LYS A 131 -11.42 0.35 16.36
N GLU A 132 -11.20 -0.61 15.46
CA GLU A 132 -10.77 -1.96 15.82
C GLU A 132 -9.29 -2.22 15.50
N TRP A 133 -8.78 -1.65 14.42
CA TRP A 133 -7.42 -1.96 13.97
C TRP A 133 -6.40 -0.86 14.28
N GLY A 134 -6.86 0.38 14.53
CA GLY A 134 -6.01 1.50 14.93
C GLY A 134 -5.48 2.35 13.77
N ALA A 135 -6.22 2.38 12.65
CA ALA A 135 -5.88 3.28 11.54
C ALA A 135 -5.88 4.74 12.00
N VAL A 136 -4.85 5.49 11.62
CA VAL A 136 -4.66 6.88 12.06
C VAL A 136 -5.24 7.93 11.10
N GLY A 137 -5.79 7.50 9.99
CA GLY A 137 -6.41 8.38 9.00
C GLY A 137 -6.87 7.63 7.77
N LEU A 138 -7.39 8.37 6.78
CA LEU A 138 -7.85 7.86 5.50
C LEU A 138 -6.89 8.29 4.38
N LYS A 139 -6.44 7.34 3.60
CA LYS A 139 -5.77 7.59 2.31
C LYS A 139 -6.79 7.52 1.20
N MET A 140 -7.01 8.63 0.53
CA MET A 140 -7.75 8.67 -0.74
C MET A 140 -6.77 8.70 -1.91
N TYR A 141 -7.16 8.05 -3.03
CA TYR A 141 -6.32 7.98 -4.21
C TYR A 141 -7.11 8.39 -5.47
N PRO A 142 -7.28 9.71 -5.72
CA PRO A 142 -8.03 10.25 -6.85
C PRO A 142 -7.69 9.69 -8.25
N PRO A 143 -6.43 9.25 -8.54
CA PRO A 143 -6.13 8.59 -9.81
C PRO A 143 -6.99 7.34 -10.12
N ASN A 144 -7.67 6.78 -9.12
CA ASN A 144 -8.66 5.70 -9.31
C ASN A 144 -9.96 6.16 -10.00
N GLY A 145 -10.10 7.45 -10.32
CA GLY A 145 -11.25 8.02 -11.05
C GLY A 145 -12.38 8.52 -10.15
N TYR A 146 -12.06 8.98 -8.96
CA TYR A 146 -12.98 9.72 -8.08
C TYR A 146 -12.27 10.93 -7.46
N GLN A 147 -13.02 11.89 -6.94
CA GLN A 147 -12.48 13.04 -6.19
C GLN A 147 -13.02 13.05 -4.76
N ALA A 148 -12.30 13.72 -3.86
CA ALA A 148 -12.67 13.75 -2.45
C ALA A 148 -14.00 14.48 -2.17
N ASN A 149 -14.50 15.22 -3.14
CA ASN A 149 -15.75 16.00 -3.08
C ASN A 149 -16.83 15.50 -4.05
N ASP A 150 -16.70 14.28 -4.60
CA ASP A 150 -17.75 13.64 -5.38
C ASP A 150 -18.93 13.28 -4.46
N GLU A 151 -20.18 13.46 -4.97
CA GLU A 151 -21.43 13.11 -4.28
C GLU A 151 -21.77 11.63 -4.42
#